data_1a93dbf997c3e2f3f7e75d84f7127213
#
_entry.id   1a93dbf997c3e2f3f7e75d84f7127213
#
_cell.length_a   1.000
_cell.length_b   1.000
_cell.length_c   1.000
_cell.angle_alpha   90.00
_cell.angle_beta   90.00
_cell.angle_gamma   90.00
#
_symmetry.space_group_name_H-M   'P 1'
#
loop_
_entity.id
_entity.type
_entity.pdbx_description
1 polymer ?
#
loop_
_entity_poly.entity_id
_entity_poly.type
_entity_poly.pdbx_seq_one_letter_code
_entity_poly.pdbx_strand_id
1 'polypeptide(L)'
;MTSEQTFFRAARKPIDSAEFSSPDDTMGTLIPLIVLTIVFILIAVRRIGSVDLRIWQVMLIGAVVVVLTGSITPGDALASINTDVMLFLFFMFTIGEALATSGYLYHLSVRLFCRAESVGSLVFLILIGAGGLSALLMNDTLAVVGTPLMLYFARRHGISAELLLLTLAFAITTGSVASPIGNPQNLLIALSGGVTNPFITFPLYLGIPTVISLLLTYWFLRQAFPDEFKSTGQLLHCEEEIHDPVLAALTRLSLVLLVIMIVIRVAVVMLVPDVEIPLTWIAAVAAIPILIGSRRRFEILRRIDWPTLVFFAALFVLTASVWESGVFQPLVEGRSLDPGAVPVIIALGVIVSQFISNVPFVALFLPVLSQAGASTVGMMALAAGSTIAGNMLILGAASNVIIIQGAEREGETLTFARFARVGVPLTIAQAVVYAVWLSFVPA
;
A
#
# COMPACT_ATOMS: atom_id res chain seq x y z
N MET A 1 -16.07 -21.78 8.84
CA MET A 1 -14.97 -22.00 7.89
C MET A 1 -14.51 -20.60 7.50
N THR A 2 -13.34 -20.19 7.96
CA THR A 2 -12.79 -18.83 7.73
C THR A 2 -12.27 -18.70 6.29
N SER A 3 -12.34 -17.51 5.71
CA SER A 3 -11.88 -17.19 4.34
C SER A 3 -10.40 -17.55 4.10
N GLU A 4 -9.58 -17.61 5.14
CA GLU A 4 -8.21 -18.17 5.12
C GLU A 4 -8.13 -19.58 4.53
N GLN A 5 -9.11 -20.44 4.83
CA GLN A 5 -9.10 -21.84 4.35
C GLN A 5 -9.38 -21.94 2.85
N THR A 6 -9.99 -20.94 2.22
CA THR A 6 -10.36 -21.00 0.81
C THR A 6 -9.19 -20.60 -0.11
N PHE A 7 -8.46 -19.53 0.23
CA PHE A 7 -7.27 -19.09 -0.54
C PHE A 7 -6.13 -20.13 -0.47
N PHE A 8 -5.90 -20.75 0.72
CA PHE A 8 -4.90 -21.79 0.90
C PHE A 8 -5.41 -23.21 0.55
N ARG A 9 -6.71 -23.43 0.35
CA ARG A 9 -7.24 -24.73 -0.08
C ARG A 9 -6.89 -25.04 -1.53
N ALA A 10 -6.85 -24.02 -2.40
CA ALA A 10 -6.31 -24.16 -3.75
C ALA A 10 -4.80 -24.50 -3.72
N ALA A 11 -4.05 -23.95 -2.76
CA ALA A 11 -2.62 -24.24 -2.57
C ALA A 11 -2.32 -25.59 -1.88
N ARG A 12 -3.31 -26.27 -1.29
CA ARG A 12 -3.13 -27.53 -0.51
C ARG A 12 -3.58 -28.81 -1.21
N LYS A 13 -4.00 -28.77 -2.47
CA LYS A 13 -4.19 -30.03 -3.20
C LYS A 13 -2.81 -30.68 -3.38
N PRO A 14 -2.55 -31.87 -2.75
CA PRO A 14 -1.36 -32.65 -3.10
C PRO A 14 -1.54 -33.00 -4.58
N ILE A 15 -0.63 -32.58 -5.42
CA ILE A 15 -0.51 -33.07 -6.78
C ILE A 15 0.03 -34.46 -6.64
N ASP A 16 -0.77 -35.48 -6.97
CA ASP A 16 -0.28 -36.82 -7.16
C ASP A 16 0.87 -36.80 -8.13
N SER A 17 2.03 -37.22 -7.69
CA SER A 17 3.32 -37.18 -8.38
C SER A 17 3.44 -38.19 -9.52
N ALA A 18 2.38 -38.38 -10.28
CA ALA A 18 2.38 -39.28 -11.45
C ALA A 18 1.43 -38.70 -12.51
N GLU A 19 2.03 -38.07 -13.50
CA GLU A 19 1.62 -37.97 -14.90
C GLU A 19 2.10 -36.66 -15.52
N PHE A 20 3.40 -36.51 -15.72
CA PHE A 20 3.92 -35.65 -16.74
C PHE A 20 3.86 -36.44 -18.06
N SER A 21 2.80 -36.29 -18.82
CA SER A 21 2.68 -36.94 -20.12
C SER A 21 1.83 -36.11 -21.10
N SER A 22 2.44 -35.21 -21.77
CA SER A 22 2.32 -34.83 -23.18
C SER A 22 2.78 -33.38 -23.42
N PRO A 23 3.29 -33.01 -24.59
CA PRO A 23 3.68 -31.63 -24.93
C PRO A 23 2.50 -30.65 -24.90
N ASP A 24 1.27 -31.13 -25.06
CA ASP A 24 0.04 -30.31 -24.99
C ASP A 24 -0.28 -29.86 -23.55
N ASP A 25 0.03 -30.67 -22.53
CA ASP A 25 -0.16 -30.31 -21.13
C ASP A 25 0.81 -29.20 -20.67
N THR A 26 2.03 -29.19 -21.24
CA THR A 26 3.04 -28.15 -20.90
C THR A 26 2.66 -26.77 -21.45
N MET A 27 2.01 -26.68 -22.59
CA MET A 27 1.53 -25.39 -23.13
C MET A 27 0.39 -24.82 -22.29
N GLY A 28 -0.56 -25.66 -21.83
CA GLY A 28 -1.66 -25.26 -20.96
C GLY A 28 -1.17 -24.67 -19.61
N THR A 29 -0.14 -25.27 -19.02
CA THR A 29 0.44 -24.83 -17.75
C THR A 29 1.21 -23.50 -17.86
N LEU A 30 1.75 -23.15 -19.03
CA LEU A 30 2.50 -21.92 -19.23
C LEU A 30 1.64 -20.70 -19.56
N ILE A 31 0.38 -20.90 -20.01
CA ILE A 31 -0.51 -19.79 -20.40
C ILE A 31 -0.66 -18.74 -19.27
N PRO A 32 -0.98 -19.11 -18.01
CA PRO A 32 -1.10 -18.12 -16.94
C PRO A 32 0.16 -17.30 -16.70
N LEU A 33 1.32 -17.93 -16.78
CA LEU A 33 2.62 -17.26 -16.62
C LEU A 33 2.91 -16.28 -17.77
N ILE A 34 2.59 -16.67 -19.00
CA ILE A 34 2.74 -15.80 -20.17
C ILE A 34 1.82 -14.59 -20.06
N VAL A 35 0.53 -14.83 -19.70
CA VAL A 35 -0.45 -13.76 -19.49
C VAL A 35 0.02 -12.81 -18.37
N LEU A 36 0.46 -13.35 -17.23
CA LEU A 36 1.00 -12.56 -16.12
C LEU A 36 2.19 -11.70 -16.56
N THR A 37 3.13 -12.31 -17.30
CA THR A 37 4.31 -11.61 -17.83
C THR A 37 3.91 -10.46 -18.76
N ILE A 38 2.99 -10.71 -19.69
CA ILE A 38 2.47 -9.69 -20.60
C ILE A 38 1.78 -8.56 -19.81
N VAL A 39 0.93 -8.91 -18.84
CA VAL A 39 0.26 -7.94 -17.97
C VAL A 39 1.28 -7.05 -17.26
N PHE A 40 2.35 -7.62 -16.70
CA PHE A 40 3.37 -6.84 -16.01
C PHE A 40 4.19 -5.96 -16.96
N ILE A 41 4.53 -6.45 -18.16
CA ILE A 41 5.18 -5.63 -19.18
C ILE A 41 4.28 -4.44 -19.56
N LEU A 42 2.98 -4.67 -19.78
CA LEU A 42 2.03 -3.61 -20.12
C LEU A 42 1.84 -2.61 -18.98
N ILE A 43 1.83 -3.07 -17.72
CA ILE A 43 1.80 -2.20 -16.54
C ILE A 43 3.07 -1.35 -16.43
N ALA A 44 4.25 -1.92 -16.74
CA ALA A 44 5.52 -1.20 -16.72
C ALA A 44 5.64 -0.17 -17.84
N VAL A 45 5.17 -0.50 -19.04
CA VAL A 45 5.23 0.37 -20.23
C VAL A 45 4.22 1.53 -20.14
N ARG A 46 3.06 1.31 -19.54
CA ARG A 46 1.96 2.30 -19.29
C ARG A 46 1.39 3.00 -20.52
N ARG A 47 2.10 3.05 -21.63
CA ARG A 47 1.68 3.74 -22.84
C ARG A 47 2.11 2.98 -24.09
N ILE A 48 1.16 2.72 -24.98
CA ILE A 48 1.44 2.13 -26.28
C ILE A 48 0.93 3.10 -27.38
N GLY A 49 1.87 3.75 -28.06
CA GLY A 49 1.53 4.78 -29.06
C GLY A 49 0.82 5.96 -28.41
N SER A 50 -0.44 6.21 -28.80
CA SER A 50 -1.29 7.28 -28.26
C SER A 50 -2.24 6.82 -27.14
N VAL A 51 -2.20 5.53 -26.76
CA VAL A 51 -3.14 4.95 -25.78
C VAL A 51 -2.47 4.83 -24.42
N ASP A 52 -3.04 5.50 -23.41
CA ASP A 52 -2.63 5.36 -22.02
C ASP A 52 -3.29 4.13 -21.39
N LEU A 53 -2.49 3.18 -20.95
CA LEU A 53 -2.94 1.94 -20.34
C LEU A 53 -3.18 2.15 -18.84
N ARG A 54 -4.43 2.02 -18.42
CA ARG A 54 -4.76 2.03 -16.99
C ARG A 54 -4.47 0.67 -16.38
N ILE A 55 -3.74 0.66 -15.27
CA ILE A 55 -3.27 -0.56 -14.58
C ILE A 55 -4.41 -1.55 -14.32
N TRP A 56 -5.57 -1.08 -13.85
CA TRP A 56 -6.73 -1.93 -13.56
C TRP A 56 -7.33 -2.58 -14.82
N GLN A 57 -7.31 -1.88 -15.98
CA GLN A 57 -7.80 -2.42 -17.24
C GLN A 57 -6.90 -3.55 -17.74
N VAL A 58 -5.60 -3.34 -17.69
CA VAL A 58 -4.61 -4.36 -18.11
C VAL A 58 -4.74 -5.60 -17.22
N MET A 59 -4.87 -5.42 -15.90
CA MET A 59 -5.05 -6.52 -14.97
C MET A 59 -6.36 -7.27 -15.22
N LEU A 60 -7.47 -6.54 -15.45
CA LEU A 60 -8.77 -7.13 -15.74
C LEU A 60 -8.75 -7.93 -17.04
N ILE A 61 -8.11 -7.41 -18.10
CA ILE A 61 -7.95 -8.14 -19.35
C ILE A 61 -7.18 -9.43 -19.11
N GLY A 62 -6.07 -9.40 -18.35
CA GLY A 62 -5.31 -10.59 -17.98
C GLY A 62 -6.17 -11.63 -17.26
N ALA A 63 -6.97 -11.21 -16.27
CA ALA A 63 -7.89 -12.09 -15.54
C ALA A 63 -8.96 -12.71 -16.47
N VAL A 64 -9.53 -11.91 -17.38
CA VAL A 64 -10.49 -12.42 -18.37
C VAL A 64 -9.84 -13.44 -19.32
N VAL A 65 -8.62 -13.18 -19.77
CA VAL A 65 -7.89 -14.11 -20.67
C VAL A 65 -7.65 -15.45 -20.01
N VAL A 66 -7.21 -15.50 -18.74
CA VAL A 66 -6.96 -16.79 -18.06
C VAL A 66 -8.25 -17.59 -17.81
N VAL A 67 -9.39 -16.92 -17.63
CA VAL A 67 -10.69 -17.57 -17.54
C VAL A 67 -11.14 -18.10 -18.92
N LEU A 68 -10.99 -17.30 -19.98
CA LEU A 68 -11.38 -17.68 -21.34
C LEU A 68 -10.51 -18.80 -21.92
N THR A 69 -9.24 -18.86 -21.54
CA THR A 69 -8.32 -19.95 -21.93
C THR A 69 -8.52 -21.23 -21.12
N GLY A 70 -9.41 -21.22 -20.13
CA GLY A 70 -9.66 -22.38 -19.27
C GLY A 70 -8.54 -22.66 -18.25
N SER A 71 -7.59 -21.72 -18.08
CA SER A 71 -6.50 -21.81 -17.10
C SER A 71 -7.01 -21.78 -15.65
N ILE A 72 -8.20 -21.23 -15.43
CA ILE A 72 -8.95 -21.26 -14.17
C ILE A 72 -10.44 -21.33 -14.50
N THR A 73 -11.21 -22.12 -13.74
CA THR A 73 -12.66 -22.19 -13.96
C THR A 73 -13.33 -20.89 -13.49
N PRO A 74 -14.47 -20.47 -14.07
CA PRO A 74 -15.19 -19.28 -13.58
C PRO A 74 -15.60 -19.37 -12.10
N GLY A 75 -15.88 -20.60 -11.60
CA GLY A 75 -16.19 -20.83 -10.19
C GLY A 75 -14.99 -20.60 -9.29
N ASP A 76 -13.83 -21.16 -9.64
CA ASP A 76 -12.59 -21.00 -8.89
C ASP A 76 -12.06 -19.54 -8.99
N ALA A 77 -12.25 -18.89 -10.15
CA ALA A 77 -11.92 -17.47 -10.32
C ALA A 77 -12.72 -16.59 -9.34
N LEU A 78 -14.03 -16.80 -9.20
CA LEU A 78 -14.83 -16.07 -8.21
C LEU A 78 -14.46 -16.43 -6.77
N ALA A 79 -14.18 -17.71 -6.50
CA ALA A 79 -13.76 -18.19 -5.18
C ALA A 79 -12.37 -17.69 -4.75
N SER A 80 -11.49 -17.37 -5.72
CA SER A 80 -10.15 -16.84 -5.45
C SER A 80 -10.15 -15.39 -4.95
N ILE A 81 -11.24 -14.64 -5.20
CA ILE A 81 -11.36 -13.24 -4.76
C ILE A 81 -11.49 -13.21 -3.22
N ASN A 82 -10.49 -12.63 -2.57
CA ASN A 82 -10.51 -12.48 -1.12
C ASN A 82 -11.53 -11.42 -0.70
N THR A 83 -12.70 -11.89 -0.23
CA THR A 83 -13.83 -11.03 0.14
C THR A 83 -13.49 -10.11 1.32
N ASP A 84 -12.66 -10.54 2.27
CA ASP A 84 -12.26 -9.73 3.42
C ASP A 84 -11.41 -8.55 2.99
N VAL A 85 -10.46 -8.75 2.08
CA VAL A 85 -9.67 -7.67 1.48
C VAL A 85 -10.56 -6.71 0.72
N MET A 86 -11.48 -7.22 -0.11
CA MET A 86 -12.37 -6.40 -0.93
C MET A 86 -13.28 -5.52 -0.08
N LEU A 87 -13.92 -6.09 0.95
CA LEU A 87 -14.80 -5.34 1.85
C LEU A 87 -14.01 -4.33 2.69
N PHE A 88 -12.83 -4.71 3.19
CA PHE A 88 -11.97 -3.78 3.93
C PHE A 88 -11.61 -2.57 3.08
N LEU A 89 -11.13 -2.78 1.85
CA LEU A 89 -10.78 -1.72 0.91
C LEU A 89 -11.99 -0.83 0.60
N PHE A 90 -13.16 -1.42 0.34
CA PHE A 90 -14.39 -0.68 0.09
C PHE A 90 -14.74 0.27 1.24
N PHE A 91 -14.71 -0.20 2.48
CA PHE A 91 -15.02 0.63 3.65
C PHE A 91 -13.95 1.70 3.88
N MET A 92 -12.66 1.37 3.73
CA MET A 92 -11.57 2.33 3.89
C MET A 92 -11.59 3.41 2.80
N PHE A 93 -11.89 3.05 1.54
CA PHE A 93 -12.07 4.04 0.46
C PHE A 93 -13.29 4.92 0.69
N THR A 94 -14.36 4.39 1.28
CA THR A 94 -15.53 5.19 1.68
C THR A 94 -15.16 6.25 2.72
N ILE A 95 -14.37 5.88 3.73
CA ILE A 95 -13.87 6.81 4.75
C ILE A 95 -12.91 7.83 4.11
N GLY A 96 -12.01 7.37 3.24
CA GLY A 96 -11.05 8.21 2.53
C GLY A 96 -11.72 9.26 1.63
N GLU A 97 -12.73 8.86 0.85
CA GLU A 97 -13.47 9.78 -0.01
C GLU A 97 -14.28 10.80 0.81
N ALA A 98 -14.88 10.37 1.93
CA ALA A 98 -15.57 11.28 2.83
C ALA A 98 -14.61 12.30 3.46
N LEU A 99 -13.38 11.88 3.84
CA LEU A 99 -12.32 12.75 4.31
C LEU A 99 -11.93 13.80 3.28
N ALA A 100 -11.77 13.38 2.03
CA ALA A 100 -11.43 14.27 0.92
C ALA A 100 -12.57 15.27 0.65
N THR A 101 -13.81 14.77 0.52
CA THR A 101 -14.98 15.57 0.14
C THR A 101 -15.41 16.54 1.24
N SER A 102 -15.25 16.18 2.53
CA SER A 102 -15.64 17.03 3.66
C SER A 102 -14.70 18.23 3.90
N GLY A 103 -13.46 18.16 3.38
CA GLY A 103 -12.39 19.09 3.73
C GLY A 103 -11.79 18.90 5.13
N TYR A 104 -12.26 17.90 5.88
CA TYR A 104 -11.80 17.68 7.27
C TYR A 104 -10.31 17.33 7.35
N LEU A 105 -9.81 16.50 6.42
CA LEU A 105 -8.39 16.14 6.38
C LEU A 105 -7.53 17.37 6.07
N TYR A 106 -8.00 18.22 5.16
CA TYR A 106 -7.34 19.49 4.85
C TYR A 106 -7.26 20.38 6.09
N HIS A 107 -8.38 20.60 6.80
CA HIS A 107 -8.43 21.36 8.05
C HIS A 107 -7.49 20.81 9.13
N LEU A 108 -7.47 19.49 9.32
CA LEU A 108 -6.58 18.84 10.28
C LEU A 108 -5.10 19.05 9.94
N SER A 109 -4.77 18.93 8.65
CA SER A 109 -3.40 19.09 8.15
C SER A 109 -2.93 20.54 8.26
N VAL A 110 -3.77 21.52 7.88
CA VAL A 110 -3.48 22.95 8.06
C VAL A 110 -3.22 23.25 9.53
N ARG A 111 -4.10 22.81 10.43
CA ARG A 111 -3.93 23.02 11.89
C ARG A 111 -2.63 22.46 12.45
N LEU A 112 -2.17 21.32 11.90
CA LEU A 112 -0.91 20.71 12.31
C LEU A 112 0.30 21.47 11.74
N PHE A 113 0.26 21.79 10.44
CA PHE A 113 1.42 22.34 9.72
C PHE A 113 1.60 23.85 9.96
N CYS A 114 0.54 24.59 10.25
CA CYS A 114 0.63 26.02 10.64
C CYS A 114 1.38 26.25 11.99
N ARG A 115 1.74 25.18 12.71
CA ARG A 115 2.63 25.28 13.87
C ARG A 115 4.13 25.36 13.51
N ALA A 116 4.44 25.21 12.21
CA ALA A 116 5.82 25.30 11.75
C ALA A 116 6.32 26.73 11.76
N GLU A 117 7.50 26.95 12.32
CA GLU A 117 8.17 28.24 12.38
C GLU A 117 9.27 28.39 11.31
N SER A 118 9.63 27.27 10.66
CA SER A 118 10.69 27.20 9.66
C SER A 118 10.38 26.09 8.64
N VAL A 119 11.04 26.14 7.48
CA VAL A 119 10.93 25.09 6.46
C VAL A 119 11.32 23.72 7.06
N GLY A 120 12.37 23.67 7.89
CA GLY A 120 12.79 22.44 8.55
C GLY A 120 11.73 21.87 9.51
N SER A 121 11.07 22.73 10.31
CA SER A 121 9.97 22.29 11.17
C SER A 121 8.72 21.88 10.38
N LEU A 122 8.44 22.54 9.25
CA LEU A 122 7.35 22.16 8.36
C LEU A 122 7.59 20.77 7.75
N VAL A 123 8.76 20.52 7.17
CA VAL A 123 9.15 19.21 6.64
C VAL A 123 9.07 18.13 7.72
N PHE A 124 9.57 18.41 8.93
CA PHE A 124 9.48 17.48 10.05
C PHE A 124 8.03 17.18 10.45
N LEU A 125 7.17 18.21 10.55
CA LEU A 125 5.75 18.03 10.89
C LEU A 125 4.99 17.28 9.79
N ILE A 126 5.32 17.48 8.52
CA ILE A 126 4.75 16.70 7.41
C ILE A 126 5.18 15.23 7.53
N LEU A 127 6.47 14.96 7.75
CA LEU A 127 6.98 13.58 7.88
C LEU A 127 6.30 12.83 9.02
N ILE A 128 6.20 13.43 10.19
CA ILE A 128 5.58 12.78 11.36
C ILE A 128 4.04 12.78 11.24
N GLY A 129 3.44 13.90 10.81
CA GLY A 129 1.98 14.03 10.71
C GLY A 129 1.38 13.20 9.59
N ALA A 130 1.86 13.38 8.35
CA ALA A 130 1.38 12.59 7.22
C ALA A 130 1.82 11.12 7.33
N GLY A 131 3.04 10.84 7.83
CA GLY A 131 3.49 9.49 8.12
C GLY A 131 2.66 8.79 9.19
N GLY A 132 2.32 9.50 10.28
CA GLY A 132 1.43 8.97 11.33
C GLY A 132 0.01 8.74 10.83
N LEU A 133 -0.54 9.66 10.05
CA LEU A 133 -1.85 9.49 9.41
C LEU A 133 -1.87 8.32 8.42
N SER A 134 -0.77 8.09 7.72
CA SER A 134 -0.60 6.97 6.78
C SER A 134 -0.62 5.60 7.46
N ALA A 135 -0.35 5.53 8.76
CA ALA A 135 -0.54 4.30 9.53
C ALA A 135 -2.02 3.97 9.79
N LEU A 136 -2.91 4.96 9.70
CA LEU A 136 -4.36 4.79 9.94
C LEU A 136 -5.18 4.86 8.65
N LEU A 137 -4.70 5.61 7.66
CA LEU A 137 -5.36 5.85 6.39
C LEU A 137 -4.51 5.30 5.25
N MET A 138 -5.15 4.93 4.16
CA MET A 138 -4.44 4.44 3.00
C MET A 138 -3.61 5.54 2.33
N ASN A 139 -2.41 5.20 1.86
CA ASN A 139 -1.48 6.11 1.19
C ASN A 139 -2.14 6.93 0.08
N ASP A 140 -3.00 6.29 -0.73
CA ASP A 140 -3.63 6.90 -1.89
C ASP A 140 -4.57 8.04 -1.48
N THR A 141 -5.33 7.87 -0.39
CA THR A 141 -6.17 8.95 0.18
C THR A 141 -5.33 10.16 0.59
N LEU A 142 -4.19 9.91 1.28
CA LEU A 142 -3.30 10.99 1.70
C LEU A 142 -2.58 11.65 0.52
N ALA A 143 -2.28 10.90 -0.53
CA ALA A 143 -1.73 11.44 -1.77
C ALA A 143 -2.71 12.40 -2.45
N VAL A 144 -3.98 12.02 -2.58
CA VAL A 144 -5.03 12.84 -3.22
C VAL A 144 -5.23 14.17 -2.48
N VAL A 145 -5.37 14.11 -1.16
CA VAL A 145 -5.67 15.32 -0.35
C VAL A 145 -4.40 16.11 -0.01
N GLY A 146 -3.30 15.42 0.22
CA GLY A 146 -2.03 16.05 0.60
C GLY A 146 -1.39 16.84 -0.53
N THR A 147 -1.53 16.42 -1.79
CA THR A 147 -0.90 17.10 -2.92
C THR A 147 -1.35 18.55 -3.09
N PRO A 148 -2.65 18.88 -3.19
CA PRO A 148 -3.09 20.27 -3.25
C PRO A 148 -2.63 21.07 -2.04
N LEU A 149 -2.62 20.47 -0.86
CA LEU A 149 -2.17 21.10 0.36
C LEU A 149 -0.66 21.46 0.31
N MET A 150 0.19 20.53 -0.14
CA MET A 150 1.62 20.80 -0.32
C MET A 150 1.86 21.95 -1.31
N LEU A 151 1.13 21.95 -2.42
CA LEU A 151 1.21 23.02 -3.42
C LEU A 151 0.72 24.37 -2.87
N TYR A 152 -0.35 24.36 -2.07
CA TYR A 152 -0.82 25.55 -1.37
C TYR A 152 0.28 26.11 -0.45
N PHE A 153 0.91 25.28 0.39
CA PHE A 153 2.01 25.72 1.26
C PHE A 153 3.23 26.21 0.46
N ALA A 154 3.59 25.52 -0.62
CA ALA A 154 4.68 25.91 -1.49
C ALA A 154 4.48 27.33 -2.03
N ARG A 155 3.31 27.62 -2.62
CA ARG A 155 2.95 28.93 -3.19
C ARG A 155 2.82 30.00 -2.11
N ARG A 156 2.20 29.67 -0.97
CA ARG A 156 1.92 30.62 0.11
C ARG A 156 3.20 31.11 0.81
N HIS A 157 4.18 30.25 0.93
CA HIS A 157 5.41 30.53 1.70
C HIS A 157 6.65 30.66 0.82
N GLY A 158 6.52 30.54 -0.51
CA GLY A 158 7.65 30.61 -1.43
C GLY A 158 8.64 29.46 -1.28
N ILE A 159 8.16 28.28 -0.80
CA ILE A 159 8.96 27.05 -0.62
C ILE A 159 8.90 26.25 -1.92
N SER A 160 9.96 25.50 -2.23
CA SER A 160 9.99 24.60 -3.35
C SER A 160 8.85 23.58 -3.30
N ALA A 161 7.99 23.58 -4.34
CA ALA A 161 6.93 22.58 -4.49
C ALA A 161 7.50 21.17 -4.55
N GLU A 162 8.65 20.99 -5.19
CA GLU A 162 9.38 19.73 -5.28
C GLU A 162 9.74 19.18 -3.90
N LEU A 163 10.29 20.02 -3.00
CA LEU A 163 10.62 19.61 -1.64
C LEU A 163 9.37 19.10 -0.89
N LEU A 164 8.26 19.83 -0.94
CA LEU A 164 7.06 19.45 -0.20
C LEU A 164 6.36 18.22 -0.79
N LEU A 165 6.35 18.06 -2.12
CA LEU A 165 5.81 16.87 -2.79
C LEU A 165 6.64 15.61 -2.49
N LEU A 166 7.97 15.71 -2.52
CA LEU A 166 8.87 14.62 -2.09
C LEU A 166 8.67 14.28 -0.61
N THR A 167 8.54 15.30 0.23
CA THR A 167 8.27 15.11 1.67
C THR A 167 6.98 14.34 1.88
N LEU A 168 5.89 14.70 1.18
CA LEU A 168 4.62 13.99 1.27
C LEU A 168 4.76 12.53 0.80
N ALA A 169 5.34 12.32 -0.39
CA ALA A 169 5.49 10.99 -0.98
C ALA A 169 6.27 10.03 -0.05
N PHE A 170 7.41 10.48 0.46
CA PHE A 170 8.22 9.67 1.36
C PHE A 170 7.61 9.51 2.76
N ALA A 171 6.88 10.53 3.26
CA ALA A 171 6.19 10.47 4.54
C ALA A 171 5.11 9.38 4.55
N ILE A 172 4.19 9.42 3.56
CA ILE A 172 3.06 8.49 3.52
C ILE A 172 3.52 7.05 3.23
N THR A 173 4.51 6.89 2.36
CA THR A 173 5.08 5.57 2.05
C THR A 173 5.80 4.98 3.26
N THR A 174 6.73 5.74 3.87
CA THR A 174 7.50 5.25 5.03
C THR A 174 6.62 5.04 6.26
N GLY A 175 5.69 5.97 6.54
CA GLY A 175 4.81 5.88 7.71
C GLY A 175 3.86 4.68 7.67
N SER A 176 3.43 4.26 6.49
CA SER A 176 2.53 3.12 6.32
C SER A 176 3.19 1.77 6.59
N VAL A 177 4.53 1.67 6.62
CA VAL A 177 5.25 0.41 6.83
C VAL A 177 4.86 -0.27 8.13
N ALA A 178 4.75 0.50 9.22
CA ALA A 178 4.46 -0.03 10.56
C ALA A 178 2.97 -0.34 10.81
N SER A 179 2.14 -0.32 9.78
CA SER A 179 0.70 -0.53 9.93
C SER A 179 0.17 -1.64 9.00
N PRO A 180 -0.70 -2.53 9.50
CA PRO A 180 -1.35 -3.54 8.67
C PRO A 180 -2.38 -2.96 7.69
N ILE A 181 -2.82 -1.71 7.89
CA ILE A 181 -3.90 -1.06 7.12
C ILE A 181 -3.46 0.19 6.37
N GLY A 182 -2.20 0.61 6.54
CA GLY A 182 -1.66 1.84 5.94
C GLY A 182 -1.51 1.77 4.42
N ASN A 183 -1.42 0.58 3.86
CA ASN A 183 -1.35 0.35 2.42
C ASN A 183 -1.92 -1.04 2.05
N PRO A 184 -2.33 -1.25 0.78
CA PRO A 184 -2.98 -2.49 0.38
C PRO A 184 -2.10 -3.74 0.46
N GLN A 185 -0.78 -3.65 0.23
CA GLN A 185 0.12 -4.80 0.33
C GLN A 185 0.28 -5.28 1.77
N ASN A 186 0.37 -4.38 2.75
CA ASN A 186 0.41 -4.74 4.17
C ASN A 186 -0.91 -5.37 4.63
N LEU A 187 -2.04 -4.84 4.11
CA LEU A 187 -3.34 -5.44 4.36
C LEU A 187 -3.39 -6.90 3.86
N LEU A 188 -2.86 -7.15 2.66
CA LEU A 188 -2.80 -8.50 2.10
C LEU A 188 -1.96 -9.44 2.97
N ILE A 189 -0.79 -8.99 3.43
CA ILE A 189 0.06 -9.75 4.37
C ILE A 189 -0.68 -9.99 5.70
N ALA A 190 -1.35 -8.98 6.23
CA ALA A 190 -2.08 -9.06 7.50
C ALA A 190 -3.27 -10.04 7.47
N LEU A 191 -3.95 -10.14 6.32
CA LEU A 191 -5.14 -10.99 6.15
C LEU A 191 -4.82 -12.39 5.62
N SER A 192 -3.74 -12.54 4.85
CA SER A 192 -3.43 -13.78 4.14
C SER A 192 -2.04 -14.36 4.45
N GLY A 193 -1.22 -13.64 5.24
CA GLY A 193 0.15 -14.05 5.57
C GLY A 193 0.28 -14.89 6.86
N GLY A 194 -0.83 -15.30 7.50
CA GLY A 194 -0.77 -16.00 8.77
C GLY A 194 -0.19 -15.17 9.92
N VAL A 195 -0.20 -13.83 9.80
CA VAL A 195 0.31 -12.93 10.82
C VAL A 195 -0.68 -12.82 11.98
N THR A 196 -0.29 -13.33 13.13
CA THR A 196 -1.08 -13.21 14.35
C THR A 196 -1.09 -11.75 14.84
N ASN A 197 -2.27 -11.26 15.24
CA ASN A 197 -2.44 -9.92 15.83
C ASN A 197 -1.77 -8.77 15.06
N PRO A 198 -2.13 -8.52 13.78
CA PRO A 198 -1.39 -7.60 12.92
C PRO A 198 -1.21 -6.20 13.51
N PHE A 199 -2.18 -5.66 14.27
CA PHE A 199 -2.05 -4.34 14.92
C PHE A 199 -1.05 -4.28 16.08
N ILE A 200 -0.59 -5.42 16.58
CA ILE A 200 0.49 -5.52 17.56
C ILE A 200 1.79 -5.85 16.82
N THR A 201 1.75 -6.84 15.94
CA THR A 201 2.94 -7.37 15.26
C THR A 201 3.60 -6.32 14.35
N PHE A 202 2.83 -5.62 13.51
CA PHE A 202 3.40 -4.60 12.62
C PHE A 202 4.10 -3.49 13.40
N PRO A 203 3.49 -2.80 14.38
CA PRO A 203 4.20 -1.77 15.16
C PRO A 203 5.37 -2.31 15.97
N LEU A 204 5.27 -3.53 16.52
CA LEU A 204 6.32 -4.13 17.32
C LEU A 204 7.59 -4.40 16.50
N TYR A 205 7.43 -4.97 15.32
CA TYR A 205 8.55 -5.33 14.45
C TYR A 205 9.04 -4.16 13.60
N LEU A 206 8.14 -3.29 13.15
CA LEU A 206 8.43 -2.28 12.14
C LEU A 206 8.36 -0.84 12.68
N GLY A 207 7.84 -0.61 13.89
CA GLY A 207 7.65 0.74 14.43
C GLY A 207 8.95 1.51 14.61
N ILE A 208 9.93 0.90 15.31
CA ILE A 208 11.22 1.55 15.55
C ILE A 208 11.97 1.82 14.23
N PRO A 209 12.18 0.85 13.33
CA PRO A 209 12.86 1.12 12.06
C PRO A 209 12.09 2.11 11.16
N THR A 210 10.75 2.20 11.28
CA THR A 210 9.96 3.23 10.59
C THR A 210 10.27 4.63 11.11
N VAL A 211 10.36 4.82 12.43
CA VAL A 211 10.75 6.12 13.02
C VAL A 211 12.17 6.50 12.57
N ILE A 212 13.13 5.57 12.63
CA ILE A 212 14.48 5.80 12.12
C ILE A 212 14.46 6.18 10.64
N SER A 213 13.64 5.49 9.83
CA SER A 213 13.49 5.75 8.39
C SER A 213 12.88 7.13 8.11
N LEU A 214 11.93 7.61 8.92
CA LEU A 214 11.39 8.97 8.81
C LEU A 214 12.47 10.03 9.16
N LEU A 215 13.29 9.78 10.17
CA LEU A 215 14.42 10.67 10.52
C LEU A 215 15.48 10.68 9.42
N LEU A 216 15.78 9.52 8.82
CA LEU A 216 16.66 9.44 7.65
C LEU A 216 16.07 10.23 6.47
N THR A 217 14.76 10.12 6.24
CA THR A 217 14.07 10.89 5.19
C THR A 217 14.25 12.39 5.41
N TYR A 218 14.07 12.87 6.64
CA TYR A 218 14.36 14.27 6.99
C TYR A 218 15.79 14.67 6.67
N TRP A 219 16.75 13.82 7.03
CA TRP A 219 18.17 14.09 6.78
C TRP A 219 18.49 14.13 5.28
N PHE A 220 17.99 13.17 4.47
CA PHE A 220 18.20 13.16 3.01
C PHE A 220 17.58 14.38 2.35
N LEU A 221 16.36 14.78 2.72
CA LEU A 221 15.70 15.98 2.20
C LEU A 221 16.48 17.24 2.54
N ARG A 222 16.98 17.34 3.77
CA ARG A 222 17.82 18.48 4.18
C ARG A 222 19.12 18.57 3.39
N GLN A 223 19.73 17.45 3.04
CA GLN A 223 20.93 17.41 2.19
C GLN A 223 20.62 17.73 0.72
N ALA A 224 19.47 17.33 0.23
CA ALA A 224 19.06 17.57 -1.15
C ALA A 224 18.64 19.03 -1.41
N PHE A 225 18.11 19.72 -0.38
CA PHE A 225 17.59 21.10 -0.48
C PHE A 225 18.19 22.04 0.58
N PRO A 226 19.52 22.17 0.69
CA PRO A 226 20.16 22.89 1.78
C PRO A 226 19.79 24.37 1.86
N ASP A 227 19.48 25.01 0.73
CA ASP A 227 19.15 26.43 0.66
C ASP A 227 17.74 26.71 1.18
N GLU A 228 16.79 25.83 0.94
CA GLU A 228 15.43 25.91 1.49
C GLU A 228 15.44 25.83 3.02
N PHE A 229 16.26 24.96 3.58
CA PHE A 229 16.38 24.78 5.03
C PHE A 229 17.11 25.94 5.76
N LYS A 230 17.81 26.79 5.03
CA LYS A 230 18.44 28.03 5.57
C LYS A 230 17.48 29.23 5.55
N SER A 231 16.37 29.14 4.81
CA SER A 231 15.40 30.21 4.71
C SER A 231 14.74 30.46 6.08
N THR A 232 14.82 31.71 6.56
CA THR A 232 14.29 32.15 7.85
C THR A 232 12.94 32.85 7.75
N GLY A 233 12.20 32.63 6.65
CA GLY A 233 10.87 33.19 6.46
C GLY A 233 9.90 32.71 7.54
N GLN A 234 9.23 33.63 8.26
CA GLN A 234 8.12 33.26 9.13
C GLN A 234 6.97 32.70 8.30
N LEU A 235 6.53 31.50 8.62
CA LEU A 235 5.37 30.88 7.97
C LEU A 235 4.11 31.58 8.49
N LEU A 236 3.30 32.12 7.57
CA LEU A 236 2.07 32.84 7.90
C LEU A 236 0.98 31.87 8.39
N HIS A 237 0.20 32.29 9.38
CA HIS A 237 -0.95 31.53 9.86
C HIS A 237 -1.97 31.37 8.73
N CYS A 238 -2.52 30.17 8.62
CA CYS A 238 -3.54 29.83 7.64
C CYS A 238 -4.90 29.69 8.33
N GLU A 239 -5.91 30.38 7.83
CA GLU A 239 -7.30 30.16 8.20
C GLU A 239 -8.02 29.50 7.03
N GLU A 240 -8.79 28.45 7.29
CA GLU A 240 -9.66 27.86 6.28
C GLU A 240 -10.94 27.31 6.87
N GLU A 241 -12.04 27.48 6.12
CA GLU A 241 -13.37 27.00 6.47
C GLU A 241 -13.59 25.55 6.03
N ILE A 242 -14.29 24.79 6.85
CA ILE A 242 -14.75 23.44 6.55
C ILE A 242 -15.88 23.54 5.52
N HIS A 243 -15.76 22.90 4.38
CA HIS A 243 -16.72 22.98 3.27
C HIS A 243 -18.10 22.36 3.62
N ASP A 244 -18.10 21.24 4.36
CA ASP A 244 -19.31 20.55 4.78
C ASP A 244 -19.19 20.13 6.26
N PRO A 245 -19.70 20.95 7.19
CA PRO A 245 -19.57 20.70 8.64
C PRO A 245 -20.24 19.39 9.09
N VAL A 246 -21.34 18.99 8.46
CA VAL A 246 -22.05 17.76 8.82
C VAL A 246 -21.24 16.54 8.38
N LEU A 247 -20.77 16.53 7.14
CA LEU A 247 -19.93 15.45 6.64
C LEU A 247 -18.60 15.39 7.40
N ALA A 248 -18.00 16.55 7.74
CA ALA A 248 -16.79 16.62 8.56
C ALA A 248 -16.98 16.02 9.95
N ALA A 249 -18.13 16.28 10.60
CA ALA A 249 -18.47 15.68 11.90
C ALA A 249 -18.62 14.15 11.80
N LEU A 250 -19.31 13.65 10.77
CA LEU A 250 -19.46 12.21 10.53
C LEU A 250 -18.12 11.55 10.25
N THR A 251 -17.27 12.19 9.45
CA THR A 251 -15.93 11.69 9.12
C THR A 251 -15.02 11.68 10.35
N ARG A 252 -15.09 12.72 11.19
CA ARG A 252 -14.39 12.73 12.48
C ARG A 252 -14.85 11.58 13.36
N LEU A 253 -16.17 11.32 13.43
CA LEU A 253 -16.73 10.19 14.17
C LEU A 253 -16.20 8.85 13.62
N SER A 254 -16.17 8.70 12.30
CA SER A 254 -15.60 7.51 11.62
C SER A 254 -14.15 7.26 12.00
N LEU A 255 -13.31 8.31 12.01
CA LEU A 255 -11.90 8.18 12.43
C LEU A 255 -11.76 7.81 13.91
N VAL A 256 -12.58 8.40 14.77
CA VAL A 256 -12.60 8.05 16.20
C VAL A 256 -13.04 6.60 16.39
N LEU A 257 -14.06 6.15 15.68
CA LEU A 257 -14.50 4.76 15.73
C LEU A 257 -13.43 3.80 15.20
N LEU A 258 -12.72 4.17 14.11
CA LEU A 258 -11.61 3.37 13.58
C LEU A 258 -10.54 3.15 14.67
N VAL A 259 -10.10 4.22 15.34
CA VAL A 259 -9.12 4.13 16.42
C VAL A 259 -9.65 3.32 17.60
N ILE A 260 -10.91 3.56 18.02
CA ILE A 260 -11.54 2.82 19.12
C ILE A 260 -11.60 1.32 18.78
N MET A 261 -12.02 0.97 17.58
CA MET A 261 -12.10 -0.44 17.15
C MET A 261 -10.73 -1.12 17.12
N ILE A 262 -9.69 -0.40 16.69
CA ILE A 262 -8.31 -0.90 16.76
C ILE A 262 -7.89 -1.15 18.22
N VAL A 263 -8.16 -0.19 19.12
CA VAL A 263 -7.85 -0.34 20.55
C VAL A 263 -8.63 -1.50 21.17
N ILE A 264 -9.93 -1.62 20.85
CA ILE A 264 -10.76 -2.73 21.33
C ILE A 264 -10.17 -4.07 20.82
N ARG A 265 -9.81 -4.17 19.54
CA ARG A 265 -9.20 -5.39 19.01
C ARG A 265 -7.91 -5.76 19.76
N VAL A 266 -7.02 -4.80 19.96
CA VAL A 266 -5.77 -5.03 20.71
C VAL A 266 -6.07 -5.47 22.14
N ALA A 267 -7.01 -4.82 22.82
CA ALA A 267 -7.41 -5.18 24.18
C ALA A 267 -8.04 -6.57 24.25
N VAL A 268 -8.94 -6.91 23.32
CA VAL A 268 -9.60 -8.23 23.27
C VAL A 268 -8.56 -9.34 23.08
N VAL A 269 -7.64 -9.19 22.14
CA VAL A 269 -6.57 -10.15 21.91
C VAL A 269 -5.69 -10.35 23.15
N MET A 270 -5.41 -9.27 23.90
CA MET A 270 -4.61 -9.36 25.13
C MET A 270 -5.35 -9.97 26.31
N LEU A 271 -6.67 -9.81 26.38
CA LEU A 271 -7.48 -10.27 27.50
C LEU A 271 -8.17 -11.63 27.24
N VAL A 272 -8.50 -11.92 25.99
CA VAL A 272 -9.22 -13.11 25.55
C VAL A 272 -8.60 -13.61 24.25
N PRO A 273 -7.47 -14.36 24.32
CA PRO A 273 -6.70 -14.77 23.13
C PRO A 273 -7.47 -15.57 22.08
N ASP A 274 -8.57 -16.24 22.49
CA ASP A 274 -9.39 -17.08 21.60
C ASP A 274 -10.41 -16.31 20.77
N VAL A 275 -10.53 -14.98 20.99
CA VAL A 275 -11.49 -14.12 20.27
C VAL A 275 -10.77 -13.25 19.27
N GLU A 276 -11.01 -13.51 17.99
CA GLU A 276 -10.49 -12.68 16.90
C GLU A 276 -11.60 -11.78 16.33
N ILE A 277 -11.34 -10.46 16.31
CA ILE A 277 -12.16 -9.49 15.60
C ILE A 277 -11.58 -9.32 14.19
N PRO A 278 -12.28 -9.72 13.11
CA PRO A 278 -11.80 -9.53 11.75
C PRO A 278 -11.51 -8.05 11.43
N LEU A 279 -10.44 -7.79 10.66
CA LEU A 279 -10.07 -6.44 10.21
C LEU A 279 -11.22 -5.76 9.46
N THR A 280 -11.96 -6.53 8.68
CA THR A 280 -13.12 -6.07 7.91
C THR A 280 -14.19 -5.42 8.80
N TRP A 281 -14.44 -5.97 10.00
CA TRP A 281 -15.39 -5.39 10.95
C TRP A 281 -14.95 -4.04 11.49
N ILE A 282 -13.65 -3.83 11.68
CA ILE A 282 -13.08 -2.56 12.11
C ILE A 282 -13.40 -1.47 11.09
N ALA A 283 -13.11 -1.75 9.80
CA ALA A 283 -13.39 -0.81 8.72
C ALA A 283 -14.91 -0.61 8.51
N ALA A 284 -15.70 -1.69 8.60
CA ALA A 284 -17.16 -1.62 8.45
C ALA A 284 -17.81 -0.72 9.50
N VAL A 285 -17.52 -0.95 10.79
CA VAL A 285 -18.03 -0.15 11.90
C VAL A 285 -17.62 1.32 11.75
N ALA A 286 -16.37 1.57 11.38
CA ALA A 286 -15.88 2.92 11.16
C ALA A 286 -16.57 3.63 9.98
N ALA A 287 -17.02 2.91 8.94
CA ALA A 287 -17.72 3.49 7.80
C ALA A 287 -19.23 3.75 8.05
N ILE A 288 -19.84 3.13 9.07
CA ILE A 288 -21.29 3.25 9.38
C ILE A 288 -21.76 4.71 9.47
N PRO A 289 -21.10 5.64 10.20
CA PRO A 289 -21.56 7.02 10.31
C PRO A 289 -21.74 7.68 8.93
N ILE A 290 -20.82 7.42 8.00
CA ILE A 290 -20.85 7.99 6.64
C ILE A 290 -21.97 7.35 5.82
N LEU A 291 -22.03 6.01 5.81
CA LEU A 291 -22.99 5.25 4.99
C LEU A 291 -24.44 5.47 5.41
N ILE A 292 -24.71 5.64 6.72
CA ILE A 292 -26.05 5.81 7.26
C ILE A 292 -26.38 7.29 7.48
N GLY A 293 -25.44 8.06 8.07
CA GLY A 293 -25.69 9.43 8.51
C GLY A 293 -25.54 10.48 7.41
N SER A 294 -24.75 10.23 6.35
CA SER A 294 -24.50 11.23 5.33
C SER A 294 -25.63 11.29 4.29
N ARG A 295 -26.14 12.50 4.02
CA ARG A 295 -27.04 12.75 2.89
C ARG A 295 -26.34 12.59 1.54
N ARG A 296 -25.01 12.73 1.52
CA ARG A 296 -24.16 12.62 0.32
C ARG A 296 -23.58 11.21 0.13
N ARG A 297 -24.08 10.20 0.85
CA ARG A 297 -23.56 8.82 0.81
C ARG A 297 -23.46 8.24 -0.61
N PHE A 298 -24.43 8.46 -1.47
CA PHE A 298 -24.41 7.97 -2.83
C PHE A 298 -23.37 8.69 -3.71
N GLU A 299 -23.13 9.98 -3.47
CA GLU A 299 -22.07 10.73 -4.12
C GLU A 299 -20.69 10.19 -3.70
N ILE A 300 -20.49 9.96 -2.41
CA ILE A 300 -19.26 9.36 -1.86
C ILE A 300 -19.05 7.98 -2.48
N LEU A 301 -20.04 7.10 -2.42
CA LEU A 301 -19.94 5.74 -3.00
C LEU A 301 -19.67 5.75 -4.50
N ARG A 302 -20.18 6.74 -5.24
CA ARG A 302 -19.90 6.87 -6.67
C ARG A 302 -18.46 7.29 -6.97
N ARG A 303 -17.81 8.00 -6.02
CA ARG A 303 -16.46 8.56 -6.17
C ARG A 303 -15.36 7.71 -5.58
N ILE A 304 -15.69 6.66 -4.79
CA ILE A 304 -14.65 5.75 -4.27
C ILE A 304 -13.81 5.18 -5.40
N ASP A 305 -12.63 4.73 -5.09
CA ASP A 305 -11.68 4.18 -6.07
C ASP A 305 -12.10 2.76 -6.55
N TRP A 306 -13.15 2.71 -7.38
CA TRP A 306 -13.60 1.49 -8.04
C TRP A 306 -12.52 0.84 -8.92
N PRO A 307 -11.69 1.61 -9.66
CA PRO A 307 -10.56 1.05 -10.41
C PRO A 307 -9.64 0.19 -9.56
N THR A 308 -9.30 0.62 -8.36
CA THR A 308 -8.45 -0.16 -7.45
C THR A 308 -9.16 -1.43 -6.95
N LEU A 309 -10.46 -1.38 -6.67
CA LEU A 309 -11.22 -2.58 -6.31
C LEU A 309 -11.24 -3.60 -7.45
N VAL A 310 -11.51 -3.17 -8.69
CA VAL A 310 -11.46 -4.04 -9.88
C VAL A 310 -10.05 -4.62 -10.08
N PHE A 311 -9.02 -3.81 -9.89
CA PHE A 311 -7.64 -4.24 -9.96
C PHE A 311 -7.34 -5.38 -8.97
N PHE A 312 -7.78 -5.27 -7.71
CA PHE A 312 -7.56 -6.31 -6.70
C PHE A 312 -8.31 -7.60 -7.03
N ALA A 313 -9.59 -7.50 -7.43
CA ALA A 313 -10.35 -8.67 -7.84
C ALA A 313 -9.68 -9.41 -9.01
N ALA A 314 -9.26 -8.68 -10.04
CA ALA A 314 -8.54 -9.23 -11.19
C ALA A 314 -7.17 -9.82 -10.81
N LEU A 315 -6.44 -9.17 -9.89
CA LEU A 315 -5.17 -9.64 -9.38
C LEU A 315 -5.32 -11.00 -8.68
N PHE A 316 -6.35 -11.18 -7.83
CA PHE A 316 -6.61 -12.46 -7.17
C PHE A 316 -6.86 -13.58 -8.17
N VAL A 317 -7.69 -13.33 -9.19
CA VAL A 317 -7.98 -14.31 -10.25
C VAL A 317 -6.70 -14.68 -11.01
N LEU A 318 -5.94 -13.70 -11.46
CA LEU A 318 -4.71 -13.94 -12.22
C LEU A 318 -3.65 -14.67 -11.39
N THR A 319 -3.48 -14.28 -10.12
CA THR A 319 -2.53 -14.93 -9.21
C THR A 319 -2.95 -16.37 -8.94
N ALA A 320 -4.23 -16.65 -8.69
CA ALA A 320 -4.75 -17.99 -8.49
C ALA A 320 -4.49 -18.89 -9.69
N SER A 321 -4.76 -18.40 -10.92
CA SER A 321 -4.50 -19.18 -12.14
C SER A 321 -3.03 -19.56 -12.31
N VAL A 322 -2.11 -18.67 -11.93
CA VAL A 322 -0.67 -18.92 -11.97
C VAL A 322 -0.25 -19.96 -10.90
N TRP A 323 -0.87 -19.91 -9.71
CA TRP A 323 -0.62 -20.91 -8.67
C TRP A 323 -1.13 -22.31 -9.05
N GLU A 324 -2.35 -22.37 -9.63
CA GLU A 324 -2.92 -23.65 -10.10
C GLU A 324 -2.11 -24.28 -11.23
N SER A 325 -1.40 -23.48 -12.02
CA SER A 325 -0.54 -23.98 -13.10
C SER A 325 0.70 -24.74 -12.63
N GLY A 326 1.07 -24.67 -11.34
CA GLY A 326 2.22 -25.40 -10.80
C GLY A 326 3.59 -24.83 -11.13
N VAL A 327 3.68 -23.72 -11.87
CA VAL A 327 4.97 -23.17 -12.36
C VAL A 327 5.83 -22.60 -11.24
N PHE A 328 5.23 -22.15 -10.13
CA PHE A 328 5.99 -21.56 -9.01
C PHE A 328 6.54 -22.59 -8.02
N GLN A 329 6.03 -23.82 -7.99
CA GLN A 329 6.46 -24.86 -7.06
C GLN A 329 7.96 -25.21 -7.16
N PRO A 330 8.55 -25.34 -8.36
CA PRO A 330 10.00 -25.60 -8.49
C PRO A 330 10.87 -24.44 -7.97
N LEU A 331 10.36 -23.19 -7.98
CA LEU A 331 11.08 -22.03 -7.43
C LEU A 331 11.14 -22.07 -5.90
N VAL A 332 10.14 -22.67 -5.25
CA VAL A 332 10.10 -22.88 -3.79
C VAL A 332 11.03 -24.05 -3.40
N GLU A 333 11.11 -25.08 -4.23
CA GLU A 333 11.91 -26.27 -3.99
C GLU A 333 13.39 -26.07 -4.38
N GLY A 334 13.71 -25.11 -5.23
CA GLY A 334 15.05 -24.78 -5.70
C GLY A 334 15.91 -24.05 -4.68
N ARG A 335 16.74 -24.78 -3.94
CA ARG A 335 17.55 -24.38 -2.78
C ARG A 335 18.73 -23.42 -3.05
N SER A 336 18.80 -22.68 -4.13
CA SER A 336 19.97 -21.85 -4.45
C SER A 336 19.97 -20.44 -3.84
N LEU A 337 18.79 -19.92 -3.43
CA LEU A 337 18.63 -18.72 -2.61
C LEU A 337 17.68 -19.09 -1.48
N ASP A 338 18.08 -18.86 -0.22
CA ASP A 338 17.14 -18.98 0.89
C ASP A 338 16.14 -17.81 0.80
N PRO A 339 14.94 -18.03 0.23
CA PRO A 339 13.97 -16.95 0.10
C PRO A 339 13.42 -16.49 1.45
N GLY A 340 13.74 -17.23 2.53
CA GLY A 340 13.41 -16.89 3.91
C GLY A 340 14.41 -15.94 4.56
N ALA A 341 15.57 -15.66 3.97
CA ALA A 341 16.53 -14.74 4.54
C ALA A 341 16.02 -13.29 4.47
N VAL A 342 15.94 -12.61 5.60
CA VAL A 342 15.43 -11.23 5.74
C VAL A 342 16.01 -10.26 4.71
N PRO A 343 17.36 -10.16 4.52
CA PRO A 343 17.93 -9.25 3.54
C PRO A 343 17.50 -9.56 2.10
N VAL A 344 17.34 -10.85 1.77
CA VAL A 344 16.91 -11.30 0.43
C VAL A 344 15.47 -10.88 0.17
N ILE A 345 14.57 -11.10 1.11
CA ILE A 345 13.16 -10.70 0.99
C ILE A 345 13.04 -9.19 0.80
N ILE A 346 13.77 -8.39 1.60
CA ILE A 346 13.76 -6.93 1.48
C ILE A 346 14.31 -6.50 0.12
N ALA A 347 15.43 -7.06 -0.31
CA ALA A 347 16.05 -6.72 -1.60
C ALA A 347 15.13 -7.08 -2.78
N LEU A 348 14.53 -8.28 -2.77
CA LEU A 348 13.54 -8.69 -3.77
C LEU A 348 12.34 -7.74 -3.75
N GLY A 349 11.81 -7.41 -2.56
CA GLY A 349 10.71 -6.47 -2.40
C GLY A 349 11.01 -5.12 -3.03
N VAL A 350 12.18 -4.56 -2.75
CA VAL A 350 12.58 -3.26 -3.30
C VAL A 350 12.77 -3.31 -4.81
N ILE A 351 13.48 -4.32 -5.33
CA ILE A 351 13.85 -4.37 -6.75
C ILE A 351 12.66 -4.77 -7.62
N VAL A 352 11.96 -5.87 -7.28
CA VAL A 352 10.90 -6.42 -8.12
C VAL A 352 9.69 -5.50 -8.17
N SER A 353 9.36 -4.82 -7.06
CA SER A 353 8.26 -3.85 -7.02
C SER A 353 8.44 -2.66 -7.97
N GLN A 354 9.67 -2.35 -8.40
CA GLN A 354 9.88 -1.29 -9.40
C GLN A 354 9.28 -1.65 -10.76
N PHE A 355 9.22 -2.93 -11.07
CA PHE A 355 8.75 -3.43 -12.37
C PHE A 355 7.26 -3.78 -12.36
N ILE A 356 6.78 -4.42 -11.28
CA ILE A 356 5.43 -4.97 -11.23
C ILE A 356 4.52 -4.28 -10.20
N SER A 357 5.03 -3.26 -9.48
CA SER A 357 4.38 -2.59 -8.35
C SER A 357 4.29 -3.44 -7.08
N ASN A 358 4.07 -2.79 -5.92
CA ASN A 358 4.15 -3.41 -4.59
C ASN A 358 3.11 -4.51 -4.37
N VAL A 359 1.87 -4.23 -4.73
CA VAL A 359 0.74 -5.14 -4.45
C VAL A 359 0.81 -6.43 -5.26
N PRO A 360 1.03 -6.41 -6.59
CA PRO A 360 1.23 -7.62 -7.37
C PRO A 360 2.43 -8.44 -6.89
N PHE A 361 3.53 -7.78 -6.52
CA PHE A 361 4.69 -8.48 -5.97
C PHE A 361 4.30 -9.26 -4.70
N VAL A 362 3.64 -8.61 -3.75
CA VAL A 362 3.21 -9.25 -2.50
C VAL A 362 2.21 -10.37 -2.78
N ALA A 363 1.23 -10.16 -3.65
CA ALA A 363 0.24 -11.18 -3.99
C ALA A 363 0.86 -12.46 -4.58
N LEU A 364 1.97 -12.33 -5.32
CA LEU A 364 2.71 -13.47 -5.89
C LEU A 364 3.68 -14.10 -4.89
N PHE A 365 4.37 -13.28 -4.10
CA PHE A 365 5.46 -13.76 -3.26
C PHE A 365 5.00 -14.25 -1.88
N LEU A 366 3.86 -13.73 -1.39
CA LEU A 366 3.29 -14.14 -0.11
C LEU A 366 2.98 -15.64 -0.02
N PRO A 367 2.31 -16.29 -1.02
CA PRO A 367 2.12 -17.73 -1.01
C PRO A 367 3.44 -18.51 -1.04
N VAL A 368 4.47 -18.02 -1.78
CA VAL A 368 5.82 -18.64 -1.80
C VAL A 368 6.41 -18.69 -0.40
N LEU A 369 6.40 -17.54 0.29
CA LEU A 369 6.90 -17.46 1.67
C LEU A 369 6.09 -18.32 2.64
N SER A 370 4.76 -18.34 2.50
CA SER A 370 3.89 -19.15 3.35
C SER A 370 4.14 -20.64 3.18
N GLN A 371 4.34 -21.13 1.94
CA GLN A 371 4.67 -22.53 1.66
C GLN A 371 6.09 -22.89 2.13
N ALA A 372 7.04 -21.96 2.04
CA ALA A 372 8.37 -22.13 2.59
C ALA A 372 8.41 -22.12 4.13
N GLY A 373 7.27 -21.93 4.79
CA GLY A 373 7.18 -21.86 6.26
C GLY A 373 7.85 -20.62 6.84
N ALA A 374 7.82 -19.49 6.11
CA ALA A 374 8.44 -18.24 6.56
C ALA A 374 7.90 -17.79 7.93
N SER A 375 8.81 -17.36 8.79
CA SER A 375 8.49 -16.84 10.11
C SER A 375 7.77 -15.48 10.04
N THR A 376 7.22 -15.02 11.18
CA THR A 376 6.67 -13.67 11.31
C THR A 376 7.67 -12.59 10.86
N VAL A 377 8.97 -12.78 11.16
CA VAL A 377 10.04 -11.86 10.71
C VAL A 377 10.12 -11.81 9.18
N GLY A 378 9.99 -12.95 8.50
CA GLY A 378 9.95 -13.02 7.04
C GLY A 378 8.77 -12.25 6.44
N MET A 379 7.57 -12.37 7.06
CA MET A 379 6.39 -11.61 6.64
C MET A 379 6.56 -10.11 6.86
N MET A 380 7.20 -9.70 7.98
CA MET A 380 7.53 -8.30 8.25
C MET A 380 8.61 -7.76 7.30
N ALA A 381 9.56 -8.60 6.90
CA ALA A 381 10.55 -8.24 5.87
C ALA A 381 9.89 -8.01 4.51
N LEU A 382 8.89 -8.85 4.13
CA LEU A 382 8.08 -8.64 2.93
C LEU A 382 7.30 -7.33 2.99
N ALA A 383 6.64 -7.04 4.12
CA ALA A 383 5.90 -5.80 4.34
C ALA A 383 6.81 -4.57 4.22
N ALA A 384 7.97 -4.60 4.89
CA ALA A 384 8.92 -3.51 4.84
C ALA A 384 9.49 -3.31 3.42
N GLY A 385 10.05 -4.37 2.82
CA GLY A 385 10.72 -4.30 1.52
C GLY A 385 9.78 -3.84 0.40
N SER A 386 8.58 -4.42 0.32
CA SER A 386 7.58 -4.03 -0.68
C SER A 386 7.08 -2.60 -0.48
N THR A 387 6.97 -2.12 0.76
CA THR A 387 6.45 -0.77 1.01
C THR A 387 7.52 0.30 0.75
N ILE A 388 8.75 0.15 1.28
CA ILE A 388 9.82 1.14 1.04
C ILE A 388 10.25 1.21 -0.43
N ALA A 389 9.97 0.18 -1.22
CA ALA A 389 10.16 0.19 -2.68
C ALA A 389 9.51 1.40 -3.35
N GLY A 390 8.37 1.86 -2.82
CA GLY A 390 7.69 3.07 -3.28
C GLY A 390 8.51 4.36 -3.14
N ASN A 391 9.52 4.39 -2.26
CA ASN A 391 10.41 5.54 -2.13
C ASN A 391 11.52 5.57 -3.18
N MET A 392 11.81 4.47 -3.85
CA MET A 392 12.95 4.37 -4.77
C MET A 392 12.72 5.14 -6.06
N LEU A 393 11.61 4.83 -6.73
CA LEU A 393 11.23 5.45 -8.01
C LEU A 393 9.75 5.84 -7.99
N ILE A 394 9.38 6.80 -8.83
CA ILE A 394 7.99 7.26 -8.96
C ILE A 394 7.03 6.09 -9.20
N LEU A 395 7.42 5.17 -10.07
CA LEU A 395 6.59 4.04 -10.48
C LEU A 395 6.47 2.95 -9.40
N GLY A 396 7.30 3.03 -8.35
CA GLY A 396 7.32 2.06 -7.26
C GLY A 396 6.04 2.05 -6.40
N ALA A 397 5.25 3.13 -6.38
CA ALA A 397 3.98 3.18 -5.66
C ALA A 397 2.91 3.95 -6.43
N ALA A 398 1.64 3.50 -6.34
CA ALA A 398 0.50 4.19 -6.94
C ALA A 398 0.31 5.60 -6.38
N SER A 399 0.50 5.78 -5.07
CA SER A 399 0.43 7.08 -4.39
C SER A 399 1.36 8.14 -4.97
N ASN A 400 2.57 7.76 -5.41
CA ASN A 400 3.49 8.70 -6.06
C ASN A 400 2.94 9.20 -7.40
N VAL A 401 2.32 8.32 -8.17
CA VAL A 401 1.68 8.68 -9.45
C VAL A 401 0.52 9.64 -9.21
N ILE A 402 -0.27 9.42 -8.16
CA ILE A 402 -1.36 10.33 -7.76
C ILE A 402 -0.79 11.72 -7.42
N ILE A 403 0.29 11.77 -6.63
CA ILE A 403 0.95 13.03 -6.25
C ILE A 403 1.40 13.78 -7.51
N ILE A 404 2.07 13.09 -8.43
CA ILE A 404 2.59 13.73 -9.65
C ILE A 404 1.47 14.21 -10.55
N GLN A 405 0.47 13.38 -10.82
CA GLN A 405 -0.69 13.78 -11.63
C GLN A 405 -1.46 14.93 -10.99
N GLY A 406 -1.57 14.95 -9.66
CA GLY A 406 -2.13 16.06 -8.90
C GLY A 406 -1.33 17.35 -9.08
N ALA A 407 0.00 17.25 -9.01
CA ALA A 407 0.90 18.39 -9.19
C ALA A 407 0.87 18.94 -10.63
N GLU A 408 0.88 18.07 -11.64
CA GLU A 408 0.79 18.44 -13.06
C GLU A 408 -0.50 19.19 -13.39
N ARG A 409 -1.64 18.81 -12.79
CA ARG A 409 -2.92 19.55 -12.95
C ARG A 409 -2.84 20.98 -12.41
N GLU A 410 -1.98 21.20 -11.44
CA GLU A 410 -1.73 22.52 -10.82
C GLU A 410 -0.55 23.27 -11.46
N GLY A 411 0.04 22.73 -12.54
CA GLY A 411 1.15 23.32 -13.29
C GLY A 411 2.54 23.09 -12.69
N GLU A 412 2.65 22.21 -11.69
CA GLU A 412 3.93 21.83 -11.09
C GLU A 412 4.36 20.44 -11.59
N THR A 413 5.68 20.22 -11.73
CA THR A 413 6.21 18.97 -12.23
C THR A 413 7.27 18.39 -11.29
N LEU A 414 7.14 17.12 -10.94
CA LEU A 414 8.16 16.36 -10.26
C LEU A 414 8.75 15.33 -11.21
N THR A 415 9.96 15.58 -11.70
CA THR A 415 10.58 14.72 -12.70
C THR A 415 11.10 13.40 -12.10
N PHE A 416 11.11 12.35 -12.92
CA PHE A 416 11.64 11.03 -12.54
C PHE A 416 13.08 11.12 -12.00
N ALA A 417 13.95 11.88 -12.67
CA ALA A 417 15.36 12.01 -12.27
C ALA A 417 15.51 12.69 -10.89
N ARG A 418 14.70 13.70 -10.61
CA ARG A 418 14.72 14.39 -9.30
C ARG A 418 14.21 13.51 -8.18
N PHE A 419 13.12 12.79 -8.40
CA PHE A 419 12.63 11.82 -7.44
C PHE A 419 13.68 10.74 -7.16
N ALA A 420 14.25 10.12 -8.20
CA ALA A 420 15.25 9.06 -8.09
C ALA A 420 16.53 9.52 -7.38
N ARG A 421 16.95 10.78 -7.60
CA ARG A 421 18.16 11.35 -6.97
C ARG A 421 18.10 11.31 -5.45
N VAL A 422 16.93 11.51 -4.86
CA VAL A 422 16.72 11.44 -3.41
C VAL A 422 16.23 10.05 -3.01
N GLY A 423 15.30 9.50 -3.77
CA GLY A 423 14.61 8.25 -3.45
C GLY A 423 15.52 7.02 -3.47
N VAL A 424 16.42 6.90 -4.45
CA VAL A 424 17.31 5.73 -4.55
C VAL A 424 18.22 5.61 -3.32
N PRO A 425 19.04 6.62 -2.95
CA PRO A 425 19.90 6.51 -1.78
C PRO A 425 19.11 6.39 -0.47
N LEU A 426 17.95 7.05 -0.38
CA LEU A 426 17.06 6.92 0.76
C LEU A 426 16.54 5.48 0.92
N THR A 427 16.04 4.87 -0.16
CA THR A 427 15.51 3.50 -0.10
C THR A 427 16.60 2.48 0.25
N ILE A 428 17.81 2.64 -0.27
CA ILE A 428 18.95 1.78 0.11
C ILE A 428 19.23 1.91 1.61
N ALA A 429 19.29 3.13 2.14
CA ALA A 429 19.51 3.35 3.57
C ALA A 429 18.39 2.76 4.43
N GLN A 430 17.12 2.93 4.02
CA GLN A 430 15.97 2.33 4.68
C GLN A 430 16.02 0.81 4.64
N ALA A 431 16.33 0.21 3.48
CA ALA A 431 16.47 -1.23 3.33
C ALA A 431 17.51 -1.81 4.30
N VAL A 432 18.65 -1.14 4.46
CA VAL A 432 19.67 -1.52 5.44
C VAL A 432 19.14 -1.43 6.88
N VAL A 433 18.43 -0.35 7.21
CA VAL A 433 17.83 -0.18 8.57
C VAL A 433 16.87 -1.31 8.88
N TYR A 434 15.93 -1.63 7.97
CA TYR A 434 14.98 -2.72 8.19
C TYR A 434 15.66 -4.08 8.20
N ALA A 435 16.63 -4.34 7.31
CA ALA A 435 17.34 -5.59 7.27
C ALA A 435 18.14 -5.83 8.56
N VAL A 436 18.90 -4.85 9.01
CA VAL A 436 19.66 -4.93 10.26
C VAL A 436 18.71 -5.11 11.44
N TRP A 437 17.68 -4.27 11.56
CA TRP A 437 16.74 -4.36 12.68
C TRP A 437 16.08 -5.73 12.76
N LEU A 438 15.48 -6.22 11.68
CA LEU A 438 14.76 -7.49 11.64
C LEU A 438 15.69 -8.70 11.83
N SER A 439 16.98 -8.59 11.54
CA SER A 439 17.95 -9.66 11.81
C SER A 439 18.27 -9.82 13.30
N PHE A 440 17.99 -8.80 14.13
CA PHE A 440 18.20 -8.85 15.59
C PHE A 440 16.91 -9.15 16.38
N VAL A 441 15.74 -9.08 15.73
CA VAL A 441 14.48 -9.40 16.41
C VAL A 441 14.30 -10.91 16.41
N PRO A 442 13.97 -11.56 17.55
CA PRO A 442 13.69 -12.98 17.61
C PRO A 442 12.54 -13.37 16.67
N ALA A 443 12.68 -14.52 16.00
CA ALA A 443 11.68 -15.07 15.10
C ALA A 443 10.42 -15.55 15.84
#